data_6ed14b92e8d6d0fd103625d6ce145860
#
_entry.id   6ed14b92e8d6d0fd103625d6ce145860
#
_cell.length_a   1.000
_cell.length_b   1.000
_cell.length_c   1.000
_cell.angle_alpha   90.00
_cell.angle_beta   90.00
_cell.angle_gamma   90.00
#
_symmetry.space_group_name_H-M   'P 1'
#
loop_
_entity.id
_entity.type
_entity.pdbx_description
1 polymer ?
#
loop_
_entity_poly.entity_id
_entity_poly.type
_entity_poly.pdbx_seq_one_letter_code
_entity_poly.pdbx_strand_id
1 'polypeptide(L)'
;MVTIGFNRDNNNALPTSIRFDGTAIIRGQGIHAFGAGCMVSIEKNAVLDVGNNFGCTGDTRISVKKSLVIGCDNLWSYGCVIMDNDGHYIFDENHQIINEPQGIMFGDKVWMGCNCIVLKNVTIPSYSIIAAGSKITKKLHGQNSIFTTKGIVLKNKVYWKA
;
A
#
# COMPACT_ATOMS: atom_id res chain seq x y z
N MET A 1 11.17 -0.07 15.89
CA MET A 1 10.04 -0.71 16.63
C MET A 1 8.96 -1.06 15.63
N VAL A 2 8.39 -2.26 15.70
CA VAL A 2 7.21 -2.67 14.91
C VAL A 2 6.02 -2.74 15.85
N THR A 3 4.95 -2.04 15.52
CA THR A 3 3.71 -2.02 16.30
C THR A 3 2.57 -2.56 15.45
N ILE A 4 1.81 -3.52 15.98
CA ILE A 4 0.71 -4.18 15.28
C ILE A 4 -0.56 -4.04 16.12
N GLY A 5 -1.66 -3.64 15.49
CA GLY A 5 -2.98 -3.56 16.14
C GLY A 5 -3.13 -2.39 17.11
N PHE A 6 -2.37 -1.32 16.97
CA PHE A 6 -2.57 -0.14 17.81
C PHE A 6 -3.91 0.54 17.49
N ASN A 7 -4.56 0.99 18.54
CA ASN A 7 -5.78 1.80 18.44
C ASN A 7 -5.58 3.11 19.19
N ARG A 8 -5.87 4.23 18.55
CA ARG A 8 -5.77 5.55 19.18
C ARG A 8 -6.89 5.81 20.20
N ASP A 9 -8.06 5.20 20.00
CA ASP A 9 -9.27 5.60 20.71
C ASP A 9 -9.83 4.57 21.69
N ASN A 10 -9.11 3.51 22.01
CA ASN A 10 -9.45 2.46 22.99
C ASN A 10 -10.85 1.80 22.83
N ASN A 11 -11.54 1.97 21.72
CA ASN A 11 -12.89 1.44 21.51
C ASN A 11 -12.88 0.30 20.50
N ASN A 12 -13.20 -0.92 20.94
CA ASN A 12 -13.56 -2.11 20.15
C ASN A 12 -12.77 -2.28 18.83
N ALA A 13 -11.43 -2.27 18.91
CA ALA A 13 -10.60 -2.47 17.75
C ALA A 13 -10.84 -3.83 17.12
N LEU A 14 -11.06 -3.85 15.81
CA LEU A 14 -11.06 -5.08 15.04
C LEU A 14 -9.67 -5.74 15.13
N PRO A 15 -9.59 -7.08 15.20
CA PRO A 15 -8.33 -7.78 15.28
C PRO A 15 -7.50 -7.50 14.02
N THR A 16 -6.21 -7.23 14.19
CA THR A 16 -5.24 -7.15 13.10
C THR A 16 -4.71 -8.54 12.79
N SER A 17 -4.74 -8.92 11.51
CA SER A 17 -4.28 -10.22 11.03
C SER A 17 -3.12 -10.04 10.06
N ILE A 18 -2.01 -10.72 10.33
CA ILE A 18 -0.85 -10.73 9.45
C ILE A 18 -0.49 -12.18 9.14
N ARG A 19 -0.57 -12.56 7.88
CA ARG A 19 -0.20 -13.87 7.37
C ARG A 19 1.00 -13.78 6.46
N PHE A 20 2.06 -14.50 6.80
CA PHE A 20 3.31 -14.57 6.05
C PHE A 20 3.55 -15.99 5.56
N ASP A 21 3.36 -16.23 4.28
CA ASP A 21 3.82 -17.44 3.58
C ASP A 21 5.02 -17.12 2.64
N GLY A 22 5.35 -15.83 2.50
CA GLY A 22 6.43 -15.28 1.70
C GLY A 22 7.52 -14.62 2.53
N THR A 23 8.15 -13.60 1.98
CA THR A 23 9.23 -12.84 2.61
C THR A 23 8.79 -11.43 2.97
N ALA A 24 8.98 -11.03 4.21
CA ALA A 24 8.84 -9.64 4.63
C ALA A 24 10.21 -9.09 5.04
N ILE A 25 10.58 -7.97 4.45
CA ILE A 25 11.81 -7.24 4.75
C ILE A 25 11.40 -5.88 5.32
N ILE A 26 11.70 -5.64 6.58
CA ILE A 26 11.50 -4.33 7.21
C ILE A 26 12.88 -3.72 7.38
N ARG A 27 13.19 -2.72 6.58
CA ARG A 27 14.50 -2.08 6.56
C ARG A 27 14.56 -0.91 7.52
N GLY A 28 15.72 -0.77 8.13
CA GLY A 28 16.13 0.43 8.81
C GLY A 28 15.57 0.65 10.20
N GLN A 29 15.84 1.84 10.69
CA GLN A 29 15.44 2.31 12.01
C GLN A 29 14.13 3.09 11.90
N GLY A 30 13.36 3.14 12.98
CA GLY A 30 12.16 3.92 13.04
C GLY A 30 10.94 3.15 13.51
N ILE A 31 9.78 3.76 13.35
CA ILE A 31 8.50 3.19 13.76
C ILE A 31 7.84 2.57 12.54
N HIS A 32 7.47 1.30 12.66
CA HIS A 32 6.62 0.63 11.69
C HIS A 32 5.32 0.26 12.38
N ALA A 33 4.20 0.79 11.91
CA ALA A 33 2.94 0.66 12.59
C ALA A 33 1.83 0.19 11.65
N PHE A 34 1.21 -0.94 12.01
CA PHE A 34 -0.01 -1.44 11.41
C PHE A 34 -1.14 -1.27 12.43
N GLY A 35 -2.06 -0.36 12.15
CA GLY A 35 -3.17 -0.04 13.03
C GLY A 35 -4.18 -1.18 13.16
N ALA A 36 -5.15 -1.00 14.05
CA ALA A 36 -6.19 -1.98 14.29
C ALA A 36 -7.01 -2.30 13.03
N GLY A 37 -7.47 -3.53 12.90
CA GLY A 37 -8.27 -3.98 11.75
C GLY A 37 -7.48 -4.21 10.46
N CYS A 38 -6.17 -4.01 10.45
CA CYS A 38 -5.37 -4.29 9.27
C CYS A 38 -5.32 -5.80 8.97
N MET A 39 -5.40 -6.14 7.69
CA MET A 39 -5.25 -7.49 7.19
C MET A 39 -4.12 -7.51 6.17
N VAL A 40 -3.03 -8.21 6.47
CA VAL A 40 -1.86 -8.33 5.59
C VAL A 40 -1.67 -9.80 5.23
N SER A 41 -1.64 -10.10 3.94
CA SER A 41 -1.36 -11.44 3.42
C SER A 41 -0.21 -11.37 2.42
N ILE A 42 0.84 -12.14 2.67
CA ILE A 42 2.00 -12.27 1.79
C ILE A 42 2.11 -13.73 1.39
N GLU A 43 1.82 -14.02 0.13
CA GLU A 43 1.80 -15.38 -0.39
C GLU A 43 3.21 -15.93 -0.62
N LYS A 44 3.29 -17.24 -0.83
CA LYS A 44 4.55 -17.94 -1.10
C LYS A 44 5.30 -17.29 -2.26
N ASN A 45 6.60 -17.07 -2.08
CA ASN A 45 7.51 -16.39 -3.02
C ASN A 45 7.25 -14.90 -3.24
N ALA A 46 6.24 -14.32 -2.59
CA ALA A 46 6.00 -12.88 -2.63
C ALA A 46 6.94 -12.13 -1.67
N VAL A 47 7.19 -10.86 -1.97
CA VAL A 47 8.06 -10.00 -1.17
C VAL A 47 7.31 -8.74 -0.74
N LEU A 48 7.25 -8.50 0.56
CA LEU A 48 6.93 -7.19 1.13
C LEU A 48 8.24 -6.55 1.62
N ASP A 49 8.59 -5.41 1.07
CA ASP A 49 9.80 -4.66 1.44
C ASP A 49 9.39 -3.26 1.92
N VAL A 50 9.71 -2.94 3.18
CA VAL A 50 9.27 -1.71 3.85
C VAL A 50 10.49 -0.91 4.30
N GLY A 51 10.60 0.33 3.83
CA GLY A 51 11.60 1.31 4.26
C GLY A 51 11.35 1.86 5.66
N ASN A 52 12.10 2.87 6.06
CA ASN A 52 12.00 3.48 7.40
C ASN A 52 10.65 4.18 7.62
N ASN A 53 10.19 4.23 8.87
CA ASN A 53 9.05 5.04 9.30
C ASN A 53 7.77 4.82 8.46
N PHE A 54 7.30 3.60 8.42
CA PHE A 54 6.03 3.27 7.78
C PHE A 54 4.88 3.25 8.81
N GLY A 55 3.75 3.88 8.47
CA GLY A 55 2.54 3.78 9.27
C GLY A 55 1.28 3.64 8.42
N CYS A 56 0.40 2.72 8.80
CA CYS A 56 -0.99 2.73 8.35
C CYS A 56 -1.92 2.74 9.56
N THR A 57 -2.95 3.60 9.53
CA THR A 57 -3.71 3.92 10.74
C THR A 57 -4.77 2.90 11.11
N GLY A 58 -5.21 2.05 10.19
CA GLY A 58 -6.13 0.95 10.50
C GLY A 58 -6.98 0.50 9.31
N ASP A 59 -7.73 -0.59 9.48
CA ASP A 59 -8.69 -1.16 8.52
C ASP A 59 -8.14 -1.34 7.09
N THR A 60 -6.82 -1.41 6.95
CA THR A 60 -6.13 -1.49 5.66
C THR A 60 -5.91 -2.95 5.27
N ARG A 61 -6.20 -3.27 4.02
CA ARG A 61 -6.01 -4.60 3.44
C ARG A 61 -4.86 -4.60 2.47
N ILE A 62 -3.89 -5.46 2.70
CA ILE A 62 -2.70 -5.64 1.87
C ILE A 62 -2.63 -7.10 1.43
N SER A 63 -2.66 -7.34 0.13
CA SER A 63 -2.52 -8.67 -0.47
C SER A 63 -1.39 -8.66 -1.47
N VAL A 64 -0.35 -9.46 -1.19
CA VAL A 64 0.88 -9.52 -2.00
C VAL A 64 1.08 -10.93 -2.52
N LYS A 65 1.05 -11.09 -3.84
CA LYS A 65 1.36 -12.34 -4.56
C LYS A 65 2.68 -12.28 -5.32
N LYS A 66 3.18 -11.07 -5.60
CA LYS A 66 4.47 -10.85 -6.27
C LYS A 66 5.38 -9.95 -5.44
N SER A 67 5.08 -8.65 -5.37
CA SER A 67 5.91 -7.74 -4.60
C SER A 67 5.20 -6.44 -4.25
N LEU A 68 5.41 -5.97 -3.04
CA LEU A 68 5.07 -4.62 -2.59
C LEU A 68 6.30 -3.98 -1.97
N VAL A 69 6.78 -2.92 -2.60
CA VAL A 69 7.91 -2.12 -2.11
C VAL A 69 7.39 -0.79 -1.61
N ILE A 70 7.71 -0.46 -0.38
CA ILE A 70 7.31 0.79 0.27
C ILE A 70 8.59 1.53 0.66
N GLY A 71 8.78 2.74 0.14
CA GLY A 71 9.90 3.61 0.50
C GLY A 71 9.82 4.11 1.95
N CYS A 72 10.69 5.04 2.29
CA CYS A 72 10.79 5.60 3.62
C CYS A 72 9.71 6.67 3.89
N ASP A 73 9.38 6.87 5.17
CA ASP A 73 8.50 7.94 5.67
C ASP A 73 7.09 7.95 5.02
N ASN A 74 6.54 6.77 4.77
CA ASN A 74 5.20 6.62 4.21
C ASN A 74 4.14 6.61 5.32
N LEU A 75 3.05 7.35 5.09
CA LEU A 75 1.89 7.37 5.98
C LEU A 75 0.61 7.09 5.21
N TRP A 76 -0.09 6.01 5.59
CA TRP A 76 -1.35 5.62 5.00
C TRP A 76 -2.49 5.78 6.01
N SER A 77 -3.54 6.45 5.59
CA SER A 77 -4.76 6.57 6.38
C SER A 77 -5.53 5.24 6.36
N TYR A 78 -6.61 5.18 7.11
CA TYR A 78 -7.41 3.97 7.29
C TYR A 78 -8.20 3.57 6.03
N GLY A 79 -8.64 2.29 6.01
CA GLY A 79 -9.56 1.77 5.01
C GLY A 79 -8.96 1.57 3.62
N CYS A 80 -7.64 1.57 3.49
CA CYS A 80 -7.00 1.41 2.20
C CYS A 80 -6.95 -0.05 1.76
N VAL A 81 -6.91 -0.26 0.44
CA VAL A 81 -6.76 -1.59 -0.18
C VAL A 81 -5.58 -1.57 -1.15
N ILE A 82 -4.61 -2.41 -0.92
CA ILE A 82 -3.41 -2.55 -1.75
C ILE A 82 -3.31 -4.00 -2.22
N MET A 83 -3.41 -4.22 -3.54
CA MET A 83 -3.39 -5.56 -4.11
C MET A 83 -2.55 -5.58 -5.39
N ASP A 84 -1.49 -6.38 -5.41
CA ASP A 84 -0.66 -6.59 -6.59
C ASP A 84 -1.18 -7.72 -7.50
N ASN A 85 -2.39 -8.18 -7.25
CA ASN A 85 -3.06 -9.31 -7.89
C ASN A 85 -4.58 -9.09 -7.96
N ASP A 86 -5.28 -9.94 -8.69
CA ASP A 86 -6.74 -9.90 -8.85
C ASP A 86 -7.46 -10.97 -8.00
N GLY A 87 -6.74 -11.69 -7.13
CA GLY A 87 -7.30 -12.79 -6.32
C GLY A 87 -7.37 -14.11 -7.08
N HIS A 88 -7.91 -14.12 -8.28
CA HIS A 88 -8.08 -15.30 -9.13
C HIS A 88 -7.38 -15.10 -10.49
N TYR A 89 -6.96 -16.21 -11.11
CA TYR A 89 -6.43 -16.18 -12.47
C TYR A 89 -7.56 -16.09 -13.49
N ILE A 90 -7.32 -15.33 -14.54
CA ILE A 90 -8.16 -15.22 -15.73
C ILE A 90 -7.39 -15.85 -16.87
N PHE A 91 -8.06 -16.69 -17.65
CA PHE A 91 -7.48 -17.39 -18.79
C PHE A 91 -8.10 -16.89 -20.09
N ASP A 92 -7.31 -16.81 -21.14
CA ASP A 92 -7.79 -16.59 -22.49
C ASP A 92 -8.34 -17.88 -23.14
N GLU A 93 -8.71 -17.81 -24.41
CA GLU A 93 -9.21 -18.94 -25.20
C GLU A 93 -8.17 -20.04 -25.42
N ASN A 94 -6.88 -19.73 -25.26
CA ASN A 94 -5.76 -20.68 -25.38
C ASN A 94 -5.33 -21.22 -24.01
N HIS A 95 -6.13 -21.03 -22.97
CA HIS A 95 -5.82 -21.39 -21.58
C HIS A 95 -4.55 -20.74 -21.03
N GLN A 96 -4.16 -19.55 -21.54
CA GLN A 96 -3.04 -18.79 -21.01
C GLN A 96 -3.53 -17.79 -19.96
N ILE A 97 -2.78 -17.66 -18.86
CA ILE A 97 -3.09 -16.67 -17.83
C ILE A 97 -2.83 -15.26 -18.38
N ILE A 98 -3.84 -14.40 -18.33
CA ILE A 98 -3.77 -13.03 -18.86
C ILE A 98 -3.72 -11.95 -17.76
N ASN A 99 -3.75 -12.32 -16.49
CA ASN A 99 -3.79 -11.38 -15.38
C ASN A 99 -2.77 -11.68 -14.27
N GLU A 100 -1.57 -12.07 -14.66
CA GLU A 100 -0.49 -12.33 -13.71
C GLU A 100 -0.32 -11.22 -12.66
N PRO A 101 0.06 -11.56 -11.43
CA PRO A 101 0.40 -10.57 -10.41
C PRO A 101 1.54 -9.65 -10.86
N GLN A 102 1.41 -8.35 -10.58
CA GLN A 102 2.42 -7.36 -10.97
C GLN A 102 2.69 -6.42 -9.80
N GLY A 103 3.97 -6.31 -9.42
CA GLY A 103 4.39 -5.59 -8.24
C GLY A 103 3.93 -4.13 -8.16
N ILE A 104 3.84 -3.64 -6.94
CA ILE A 104 3.50 -2.26 -6.61
C ILE A 104 4.71 -1.61 -5.94
N MET A 105 4.97 -0.35 -6.27
CA MET A 105 6.04 0.43 -5.66
C MET A 105 5.51 1.78 -5.17
N PHE A 106 5.78 2.09 -3.92
CA PHE A 106 5.65 3.41 -3.32
C PHE A 106 7.05 4.01 -3.12
N GLY A 107 7.27 5.22 -3.61
CA GLY A 107 8.46 5.99 -3.31
C GLY A 107 8.50 6.46 -1.86
N ASP A 108 9.43 7.35 -1.54
CA ASP A 108 9.56 7.91 -0.20
C ASP A 108 8.54 9.03 0.04
N LYS A 109 8.15 9.24 1.29
CA LYS A 109 7.26 10.33 1.72
C LYS A 109 5.95 10.39 0.92
N VAL A 110 5.30 9.25 0.79
CA VAL A 110 3.96 9.18 0.21
C VAL A 110 2.92 9.22 1.32
N TRP A 111 2.04 10.20 1.25
CA TRP A 111 0.84 10.23 2.07
C TRP A 111 -0.36 9.73 1.28
N MET A 112 -1.01 8.70 1.79
CA MET A 112 -2.23 8.14 1.21
C MET A 112 -3.43 8.49 2.11
N GLY A 113 -4.39 9.21 1.54
CA GLY A 113 -5.67 9.52 2.18
C GLY A 113 -6.49 8.25 2.45
N CYS A 114 -7.55 8.36 3.24
CA CYS A 114 -8.38 7.22 3.60
C CYS A 114 -9.13 6.62 2.40
N ASN A 115 -9.48 5.33 2.51
CA ASN A 115 -10.29 4.60 1.53
C ASN A 115 -9.71 4.60 0.11
N CYS A 116 -8.40 4.67 -0.02
CA CYS A 116 -7.73 4.56 -1.30
C CYS A 116 -7.56 3.10 -1.72
N ILE A 117 -7.58 2.87 -3.03
CA ILE A 117 -7.34 1.56 -3.64
C ILE A 117 -6.14 1.66 -4.57
N VAL A 118 -5.12 0.84 -4.36
CA VAL A 118 -3.94 0.74 -5.24
C VAL A 118 -3.84 -0.68 -5.76
N LEU A 119 -3.87 -0.82 -7.08
CA LEU A 119 -3.86 -2.11 -7.73
C LEU A 119 -2.51 -2.42 -8.39
N LYS A 120 -2.38 -3.62 -8.91
CA LYS A 120 -1.17 -4.15 -9.53
C LYS A 120 -0.56 -3.23 -10.60
N ASN A 121 0.75 -3.35 -10.80
CA ASN A 121 1.55 -2.58 -11.77
C ASN A 121 1.56 -1.05 -11.53
N VAL A 122 1.28 -0.61 -10.31
CA VAL A 122 1.32 0.80 -9.94
C VAL A 122 2.69 1.17 -9.40
N THR A 123 3.18 2.33 -9.80
CA THR A 123 4.31 3.03 -9.16
C THR A 123 3.82 4.41 -8.73
N ILE A 124 4.01 4.73 -7.46
CA ILE A 124 3.68 6.04 -6.88
C ILE A 124 5.00 6.75 -6.60
N PRO A 125 5.27 7.90 -7.23
CA PRO A 125 6.53 8.62 -7.06
C PRO A 125 6.68 9.16 -5.63
N SER A 126 7.91 9.40 -5.24
CA SER A 126 8.24 10.03 -3.94
C SER A 126 7.57 11.40 -3.81
N TYR A 127 7.30 11.80 -2.56
CA TYR A 127 6.68 13.07 -2.19
C TYR A 127 5.28 13.28 -2.76
N SER A 128 4.55 12.19 -3.00
CA SER A 128 3.18 12.23 -3.52
C SER A 128 2.15 12.25 -2.40
N ILE A 129 1.01 12.83 -2.70
CA ILE A 129 -0.20 12.73 -1.90
C ILE A 129 -1.27 12.05 -2.76
N ILE A 130 -1.87 10.98 -2.24
CA ILE A 130 -3.01 10.34 -2.87
C ILE A 130 -4.27 10.81 -2.15
N ALA A 131 -5.13 11.54 -2.86
CA ALA A 131 -6.35 12.09 -2.28
C ALA A 131 -7.28 10.96 -1.80
N ALA A 132 -7.98 11.19 -0.70
CA ALA A 132 -8.89 10.20 -0.12
C ALA A 132 -9.91 9.68 -1.14
N GLY A 133 -10.26 8.39 -1.04
CA GLY A 133 -11.18 7.72 -1.95
C GLY A 133 -10.65 7.44 -3.36
N SER A 134 -9.37 7.69 -3.60
CA SER A 134 -8.80 7.52 -4.95
C SER A 134 -8.54 6.06 -5.29
N LYS A 135 -8.78 5.70 -6.55
CA LYS A 135 -8.43 4.41 -7.14
C LYS A 135 -7.30 4.57 -8.16
N ILE A 136 -6.13 4.04 -7.82
CA ILE A 136 -4.92 4.11 -8.64
C ILE A 136 -4.70 2.76 -9.30
N THR A 137 -4.70 2.75 -10.64
CA THR A 137 -4.62 1.53 -11.48
C THR A 137 -3.53 1.62 -12.53
N LYS A 138 -2.70 2.65 -12.51
CA LYS A 138 -1.59 2.86 -13.43
C LYS A 138 -0.44 3.57 -12.75
N LYS A 139 0.74 3.50 -13.35
CA LYS A 139 1.92 4.24 -12.90
C LYS A 139 1.65 5.75 -12.89
N LEU A 140 2.03 6.42 -11.83
CA LEU A 140 1.95 7.87 -11.71
C LEU A 140 3.30 8.50 -12.08
N HIS A 141 3.26 9.71 -12.59
CA HIS A 141 4.44 10.46 -12.99
C HIS A 141 4.43 11.85 -12.36
N GLY A 142 5.60 12.34 -12.00
CA GLY A 142 5.78 13.62 -11.31
C GLY A 142 5.84 13.44 -9.80
N GLN A 143 6.63 14.29 -9.15
CA GLN A 143 6.79 14.35 -7.68
C GLN A 143 6.07 15.56 -7.13
N ASN A 144 5.95 15.65 -5.80
CA ASN A 144 5.37 16.81 -5.12
C ASN A 144 3.96 17.16 -5.64
N SER A 145 3.14 16.14 -5.87
CA SER A 145 1.83 16.29 -6.50
C SER A 145 0.74 15.58 -5.71
N ILE A 146 -0.47 16.14 -5.80
CA ILE A 146 -1.67 15.47 -5.31
C ILE A 146 -2.32 14.74 -6.48
N PHE A 147 -2.46 13.44 -6.35
CA PHE A 147 -3.09 12.58 -7.35
C PHE A 147 -4.47 12.12 -6.85
N THR A 148 -5.39 11.98 -7.79
CA THR A 148 -6.69 11.37 -7.55
C THR A 148 -6.91 10.18 -8.50
N THR A 149 -8.11 9.65 -8.55
CA THR A 149 -8.51 8.48 -9.34
C THR A 149 -7.98 8.55 -10.78
N LYS A 150 -7.47 7.44 -11.28
CA LYS A 150 -6.81 7.31 -12.59
C LYS A 150 -5.54 8.16 -12.75
N GLY A 151 -4.94 8.63 -11.64
CA GLY A 151 -3.71 9.42 -11.66
C GLY A 151 -3.89 10.83 -12.23
N ILE A 152 -5.08 11.40 -12.10
CA ILE A 152 -5.32 12.80 -12.42
C ILE A 152 -4.64 13.66 -11.35
N VAL A 153 -3.84 14.63 -11.77
CA VAL A 153 -3.16 15.56 -10.88
C VAL A 153 -4.10 16.69 -10.49
N LEU A 154 -4.38 16.82 -9.19
CA LEU A 154 -5.16 17.96 -8.67
C LEU A 154 -4.29 19.20 -8.43
N LYS A 155 -3.06 19.00 -7.98
CA LYS A 155 -2.14 20.10 -7.66
C LYS A 155 -0.69 19.60 -7.72
N ASN A 156 0.19 20.45 -8.16
CA ASN A 156 1.63 20.25 -8.18
C ASN A 156 2.35 21.17 -7.19
N LYS A 157 3.64 20.93 -6.97
CA LYS A 157 4.50 21.72 -6.08
C LYS A 157 3.96 21.78 -4.66
N VAL A 158 3.47 20.66 -4.15
CA VAL A 158 2.99 20.49 -2.78
C VAL A 158 3.92 19.57 -1.99
N TYR A 159 3.90 19.72 -0.68
CA TYR A 159 4.56 18.79 0.24
C TYR A 159 3.68 18.63 1.49
N TRP A 160 3.89 17.55 2.20
CA TRP A 160 3.21 17.29 3.45
C TRP A 160 4.23 17.02 4.58
N LYS A 161 3.80 17.19 5.80
CA LYS A 161 4.55 16.85 7.01
C LYS A 161 3.68 15.94 7.88
N ALA A 162 4.28 14.93 8.48
CA ALA A 162 3.66 14.10 9.51
C ALA A 162 3.75 14.82 10.86
#